data_21eebc270ca62d2fd15f394e072fcefd
#
_entry.id   21eebc270ca62d2fd15f394e072fcefd
#
_cell.length_a   1.000
_cell.length_b   1.000
_cell.length_c   1.000
_cell.angle_alpha   90.00
_cell.angle_beta   90.00
_cell.angle_gamma   90.00
#
_symmetry.space_group_name_H-M   'P 1'
#
loop_
_entity.id
_entity.type
_entity.pdbx_description
1 polymer ?
#
loop_
_entity_poly.entity_id
_entity_poly.type
_entity_poly.pdbx_seq_one_letter_code
_entity_poly.pdbx_strand_id
1 'polypeptide(L)'
;MKGLVFVGLNKIEIQERPKPLIVEPTDGIIKLAKTTICGSDLHILKGHVPRVPFGRIMGHEGLGTVDAVGASVTRFKPGDRVIISTMTKCGRCEFCAQGMYSHCADGGWTLGNTVDGTQAEYTRVRHADDEDALVMASCMLPTGMECGVLSGRVRPGCRVAIVGAGPIGLSALMSAQLYSPSVIIMLDLDPARLEAGRRLGAMHAVLSGPHAVEEVMRITDGKGVDTAIEAVGSPPTFELCQELIGVGGTIANIGIHGGKVDLHMDKLWDRNITITTRMLDTFATGKLLELLKAGKINGKALATHSFHFNDIITAYDTFAAAAANHALKVIVDFENPGRENARL
;
A
#
# COMPACT_ATOMS: atom_id res chain seq x y z
N MET A 1 10.42 24.68 -7.59
CA MET A 1 10.06 23.80 -6.49
C MET A 1 11.04 22.64 -6.38
N LYS A 2 11.27 22.14 -5.17
CA LYS A 2 12.08 20.94 -4.99
C LYS A 2 11.25 19.67 -5.19
N GLY A 3 11.85 18.64 -5.79
CA GLY A 3 11.25 17.32 -5.95
C GLY A 3 12.31 16.22 -5.93
N LEU A 4 11.95 15.03 -5.44
CA LEU A 4 12.80 13.85 -5.45
C LEU A 4 12.67 13.13 -6.79
N VAL A 5 13.72 13.10 -7.55
CA VAL A 5 13.74 12.62 -8.94
C VAL A 5 14.43 11.27 -9.04
N PHE A 6 13.80 10.31 -9.72
CA PHE A 6 14.38 9.04 -10.12
C PHE A 6 15.34 9.25 -11.29
N VAL A 7 16.63 9.26 -11.06
CA VAL A 7 17.66 9.57 -12.07
C VAL A 7 18.35 8.35 -12.65
N GLY A 8 18.17 7.18 -12.06
CA GLY A 8 18.74 5.92 -12.52
C GLY A 8 18.42 4.77 -11.57
N LEU A 9 18.75 3.54 -11.95
CA LEU A 9 18.56 2.38 -11.08
C LEU A 9 19.28 2.59 -9.74
N ASN A 10 18.54 2.41 -8.65
CA ASN A 10 18.97 2.67 -7.27
C ASN A 10 19.51 4.09 -7.04
N LYS A 11 19.09 5.07 -7.86
CA LYS A 11 19.58 6.43 -7.76
C LYS A 11 18.45 7.45 -7.80
N ILE A 12 18.37 8.27 -6.75
CA ILE A 12 17.42 9.38 -6.59
C ILE A 12 18.17 10.65 -6.19
N GLU A 13 17.66 11.79 -6.63
CA GLU A 13 18.25 13.10 -6.32
C GLU A 13 17.15 14.13 -6.06
N ILE A 14 17.39 15.04 -5.10
CA ILE A 14 16.55 16.24 -4.95
C ILE A 14 16.99 17.22 -6.04
N GLN A 15 16.04 17.64 -6.87
CA GLN A 15 16.27 18.58 -7.97
C GLN A 15 15.29 19.74 -7.90
N GLU A 16 15.73 20.92 -8.37
CA GLU A 16 14.84 22.03 -8.67
C GLU A 16 14.06 21.73 -9.95
N ARG A 17 12.75 21.85 -9.87
CA ARG A 17 11.80 21.59 -10.96
C ARG A 17 10.79 22.75 -11.07
N PRO A 18 10.23 23.02 -12.25
CA PRO A 18 9.14 23.97 -12.37
C PRO A 18 7.93 23.53 -11.54
N LYS A 19 7.21 24.49 -10.95
CA LYS A 19 5.92 24.21 -10.31
C LYS A 19 4.94 23.70 -11.39
N PRO A 20 4.17 22.62 -11.13
CA PRO A 20 3.21 22.11 -12.11
C PRO A 20 2.09 23.13 -12.39
N LEU A 21 1.57 23.09 -13.59
CA LEU A 21 0.46 23.91 -14.05
C LEU A 21 -0.79 23.03 -14.29
N ILE A 22 -1.97 23.67 -14.29
CA ILE A 22 -3.20 23.05 -14.79
C ILE A 22 -3.02 22.82 -16.31
N VAL A 23 -3.18 21.58 -16.74
CA VAL A 23 -3.10 21.16 -18.14
C VAL A 23 -4.49 20.84 -18.66
N GLU A 24 -5.28 20.09 -17.87
CA GLU A 24 -6.64 19.72 -18.20
C GLU A 24 -7.64 20.42 -17.27
N PRO A 25 -8.87 20.70 -17.74
CA PRO A 25 -9.90 21.35 -16.92
C PRO A 25 -10.25 20.59 -15.64
N THR A 26 -9.93 19.30 -15.55
CA THR A 26 -10.19 18.42 -14.40
C THR A 26 -9.01 18.31 -13.44
N ASP A 27 -7.89 18.99 -13.71
CA ASP A 27 -6.68 18.90 -12.87
C ASP A 27 -6.81 19.72 -11.58
N GLY A 28 -6.10 19.27 -10.54
CA GLY A 28 -5.83 20.04 -9.33
C GLY A 28 -4.33 20.13 -9.06
N ILE A 29 -3.86 21.28 -8.61
CA ILE A 29 -2.49 21.47 -8.10
C ILE A 29 -2.57 21.47 -6.57
N ILE A 30 -1.80 20.60 -5.95
CA ILE A 30 -1.76 20.42 -4.50
C ILE A 30 -0.39 20.83 -3.99
N LYS A 31 -0.37 21.73 -3.01
CA LYS A 31 0.82 22.01 -2.19
C LYS A 31 0.93 20.93 -1.12
N LEU A 32 2.00 20.16 -1.14
CA LEU A 32 2.19 19.03 -0.22
C LEU A 32 2.55 19.54 1.19
N ALA A 33 1.86 19.00 2.20
CA ALA A 33 2.26 19.10 3.60
C ALA A 33 3.03 17.85 4.03
N LYS A 34 2.58 16.67 3.57
CA LYS A 34 3.22 15.37 3.86
C LYS A 34 3.15 14.45 2.66
N THR A 35 4.17 13.62 2.53
CA THR A 35 4.20 12.45 1.66
C THR A 35 4.73 11.24 2.43
N THR A 36 4.80 10.08 1.80
CA THR A 36 5.36 8.89 2.43
C THR A 36 6.22 8.11 1.43
N ILE A 37 6.96 7.12 1.94
CA ILE A 37 7.68 6.14 1.13
C ILE A 37 6.92 4.82 1.15
N CYS A 38 6.69 4.25 -0.02
CA CYS A 38 6.01 2.97 -0.22
C CYS A 38 6.97 1.89 -0.74
N GLY A 39 6.61 0.62 -0.55
CA GLY A 39 7.37 -0.49 -1.14
C GLY A 39 7.45 -0.42 -2.66
N SER A 40 6.41 0.09 -3.35
CA SER A 40 6.42 0.31 -4.80
C SER A 40 7.47 1.34 -5.25
N ASP A 41 7.82 2.33 -4.42
CA ASP A 41 8.91 3.25 -4.72
C ASP A 41 10.26 2.51 -4.77
N LEU A 42 10.49 1.56 -3.84
CA LEU A 42 11.68 0.69 -3.88
C LEU A 42 11.68 -0.24 -5.09
N HIS A 43 10.51 -0.73 -5.53
CA HIS A 43 10.40 -1.51 -6.76
C HIS A 43 10.72 -0.69 -8.00
N ILE A 44 10.32 0.59 -8.05
CA ILE A 44 10.73 1.52 -9.12
C ILE A 44 12.25 1.67 -9.14
N LEU A 45 12.86 1.94 -7.98
CA LEU A 45 14.33 2.10 -7.87
C LEU A 45 15.08 0.88 -8.37
N LYS A 46 14.58 -0.33 -8.10
CA LYS A 46 15.17 -1.62 -8.55
C LYS A 46 14.87 -1.94 -10.02
N GLY A 47 14.11 -1.11 -10.74
CA GLY A 47 13.74 -1.34 -12.14
C GLY A 47 12.61 -2.37 -12.33
N HIS A 48 11.92 -2.80 -11.27
CA HIS A 48 10.81 -3.75 -11.36
C HIS A 48 9.53 -3.11 -11.96
N VAL A 49 9.53 -1.80 -12.18
CA VAL A 49 8.43 -1.06 -12.83
C VAL A 49 8.99 -0.30 -14.04
N PRO A 50 9.32 -0.99 -15.13
CA PRO A 50 10.10 -0.44 -16.25
C PRO A 50 9.39 0.70 -17.03
N ARG A 51 8.09 0.88 -16.83
CA ARG A 51 7.31 1.96 -17.42
C ARG A 51 7.55 3.34 -16.79
N VAL A 52 8.19 3.41 -15.62
CA VAL A 52 8.56 4.67 -14.97
C VAL A 52 9.87 5.17 -15.56
N PRO A 53 9.88 6.30 -16.27
CA PRO A 53 11.09 6.82 -16.91
C PRO A 53 12.02 7.50 -15.89
N PHE A 54 13.30 7.52 -16.19
CA PHE A 54 14.23 8.42 -15.51
C PHE A 54 13.81 9.88 -15.68
N GLY A 55 14.04 10.70 -14.67
CA GLY A 55 13.57 12.08 -14.62
C GLY A 55 12.19 12.26 -13.97
N ARG A 56 11.50 11.16 -13.57
CA ARG A 56 10.22 11.21 -12.90
C ARG A 56 10.38 11.63 -11.43
N ILE A 57 9.54 12.55 -10.93
CA ILE A 57 9.39 12.80 -9.50
C ILE A 57 8.65 11.62 -8.89
N MET A 58 9.18 11.08 -7.80
CA MET A 58 8.70 9.90 -7.10
C MET A 58 7.45 10.18 -6.24
N GLY A 59 6.82 9.11 -5.74
CA GLY A 59 5.75 9.17 -4.76
C GLY A 59 4.33 9.21 -5.34
N HIS A 60 3.40 8.59 -4.61
CA HIS A 60 2.00 8.46 -5.01
C HIS A 60 1.03 8.57 -3.84
N GLU A 61 1.53 8.92 -2.66
CA GLU A 61 0.77 9.14 -1.43
C GLU A 61 1.04 10.55 -0.93
N GLY A 62 0.02 11.32 -0.60
CA GLY A 62 0.23 12.70 -0.16
C GLY A 62 -0.95 13.29 0.58
N LEU A 63 -0.63 14.26 1.43
CA LEU A 63 -1.55 15.14 2.14
C LEU A 63 -1.12 16.59 1.86
N GLY A 64 -2.06 17.45 1.53
CA GLY A 64 -1.72 18.82 1.25
C GLY A 64 -2.91 19.76 1.22
N THR A 65 -2.67 20.93 0.65
CA THR A 65 -3.69 21.98 0.47
C THR A 65 -3.84 22.26 -1.02
N VAL A 66 -5.06 22.36 -1.50
CA VAL A 66 -5.35 22.74 -2.87
C VAL A 66 -4.80 24.13 -3.13
N ASP A 67 -3.91 24.26 -4.10
CA ASP A 67 -3.29 25.51 -4.55
C ASP A 67 -4.05 26.12 -5.72
N ALA A 68 -4.45 25.27 -6.68
CA ALA A 68 -5.24 25.70 -7.86
C ALA A 68 -6.07 24.51 -8.36
N VAL A 69 -7.17 24.81 -9.06
CA VAL A 69 -8.02 23.81 -9.71
C VAL A 69 -8.37 24.23 -11.13
N GLY A 70 -8.58 23.25 -12.00
CA GLY A 70 -9.10 23.47 -13.35
C GLY A 70 -10.59 23.80 -13.35
N ALA A 71 -11.07 24.36 -14.48
CA ALA A 71 -12.45 24.91 -14.58
C ALA A 71 -13.57 23.88 -14.41
N SER A 72 -13.28 22.59 -14.57
CA SER A 72 -14.25 21.49 -14.40
C SER A 72 -14.21 20.85 -13.01
N VAL A 73 -13.34 21.28 -12.11
CA VAL A 73 -13.30 20.82 -10.72
C VAL A 73 -14.32 21.60 -9.92
N THR A 74 -15.32 20.90 -9.36
CA THR A 74 -16.45 21.53 -8.65
C THR A 74 -16.49 21.23 -7.16
N ARG A 75 -15.83 20.16 -6.71
CA ARG A 75 -15.87 19.68 -5.32
C ARG A 75 -14.81 20.32 -4.42
N PHE A 76 -13.74 20.82 -5.00
CA PHE A 76 -12.61 21.39 -4.27
C PHE A 76 -12.32 22.80 -4.74
N LYS A 77 -11.78 23.62 -3.85
CA LYS A 77 -11.33 24.98 -4.12
C LYS A 77 -9.96 25.23 -3.47
N PRO A 78 -9.21 26.24 -3.93
CA PRO A 78 -7.98 26.67 -3.28
C PRO A 78 -8.17 26.89 -1.77
N GLY A 79 -7.24 26.38 -0.97
CA GLY A 79 -7.29 26.40 0.49
C GLY A 79 -7.88 25.15 1.14
N ASP A 80 -8.58 24.29 0.42
CA ASP A 80 -9.10 23.04 0.97
C ASP A 80 -7.96 22.09 1.31
N ARG A 81 -8.05 21.43 2.47
CA ARG A 81 -7.12 20.38 2.85
C ARG A 81 -7.60 19.07 2.24
N VAL A 82 -6.69 18.44 1.54
CA VAL A 82 -6.98 17.20 0.78
C VAL A 82 -5.93 16.14 1.01
N ILE A 83 -6.32 14.95 0.73
CA ILE A 83 -5.45 13.81 0.63
C ILE A 83 -5.49 13.29 -0.78
N ILE A 84 -4.34 12.88 -1.26
CA ILE A 84 -4.14 12.47 -2.63
C ILE A 84 -4.32 10.97 -2.71
N SER A 85 -5.33 10.53 -3.46
CA SER A 85 -5.51 9.12 -3.78
C SER A 85 -4.40 8.61 -4.70
N THR A 86 -3.90 7.42 -4.43
CA THR A 86 -2.92 6.74 -5.31
C THR A 86 -3.50 6.48 -6.70
N MET A 87 -4.80 6.20 -6.79
CA MET A 87 -5.51 5.95 -8.04
C MET A 87 -6.39 7.14 -8.42
N THR A 88 -6.34 7.52 -9.68
CA THR A 88 -7.25 8.52 -10.27
C THR A 88 -8.19 7.82 -11.26
N LYS A 89 -9.38 8.38 -11.51
CA LYS A 89 -10.36 7.77 -12.39
C LYS A 89 -11.13 8.80 -13.21
N CYS A 90 -11.37 8.51 -14.49
CA CYS A 90 -12.18 9.38 -15.36
C CYS A 90 -13.70 9.19 -15.15
N GLY A 91 -14.12 8.13 -14.46
CA GLY A 91 -15.54 7.82 -14.16
C GLY A 91 -16.38 7.32 -15.34
N ARG A 92 -15.86 7.27 -16.58
CA ARG A 92 -16.65 7.02 -17.82
C ARG A 92 -16.14 5.88 -18.71
N CYS A 93 -14.93 5.36 -18.51
CA CYS A 93 -14.40 4.26 -19.33
C CYS A 93 -14.96 2.89 -18.85
N GLU A 94 -14.76 1.86 -19.66
CA GLU A 94 -15.20 0.49 -19.37
C GLU A 94 -14.67 -0.05 -18.03
N PHE A 95 -13.42 0.25 -17.68
CA PHE A 95 -12.82 -0.17 -16.41
C PHE A 95 -13.47 0.56 -15.22
N CYS A 96 -13.74 1.87 -15.37
CA CYS A 96 -14.44 2.61 -14.32
C CYS A 96 -15.88 2.10 -14.13
N ALA A 97 -16.56 1.72 -15.21
CA ALA A 97 -17.91 1.13 -15.14
C ALA A 97 -17.92 -0.22 -14.37
N GLN A 98 -16.80 -0.93 -14.36
CA GLN A 98 -16.61 -2.20 -13.64
C GLN A 98 -15.98 -2.03 -12.25
N GLY A 99 -15.70 -0.80 -11.80
CA GLY A 99 -15.04 -0.53 -10.53
C GLY A 99 -13.54 -0.88 -10.51
N MET A 100 -12.91 -1.08 -11.66
CA MET A 100 -11.48 -1.35 -11.82
C MET A 100 -10.72 -0.04 -12.09
N TYR A 101 -10.70 0.86 -11.11
CA TYR A 101 -10.16 2.22 -11.26
C TYR A 101 -8.65 2.24 -11.52
N SER A 102 -7.92 1.29 -11.00
CA SER A 102 -6.48 1.10 -11.26
C SER A 102 -6.15 0.89 -12.75
N HIS A 103 -7.11 0.41 -13.53
CA HIS A 103 -7.00 0.19 -14.97
C HIS A 103 -7.70 1.28 -15.79
N CYS A 104 -8.10 2.40 -15.18
CA CYS A 104 -8.74 3.50 -15.86
C CYS A 104 -7.95 3.94 -17.10
N ALA A 105 -8.62 4.03 -18.25
CA ALA A 105 -7.97 4.38 -19.52
C ALA A 105 -7.32 5.78 -19.53
N ASP A 106 -7.81 6.70 -18.68
CA ASP A 106 -7.31 8.08 -18.55
C ASP A 106 -6.89 8.42 -17.12
N GLY A 107 -6.56 7.41 -16.31
CA GLY A 107 -6.20 7.54 -14.91
C GLY A 107 -5.41 6.33 -14.41
N GLY A 108 -5.86 5.75 -13.31
CA GLY A 108 -5.18 4.65 -12.63
C GLY A 108 -4.02 5.13 -11.78
N TRP A 109 -2.98 4.34 -11.66
CA TRP A 109 -1.74 4.76 -11.01
C TRP A 109 -0.97 5.74 -11.89
N THR A 110 -1.24 7.03 -11.73
CA THR A 110 -0.58 8.08 -12.52
C THR A 110 0.58 8.74 -11.78
N LEU A 111 0.41 9.08 -10.50
CA LEU A 111 1.40 9.81 -9.70
C LEU A 111 2.67 8.97 -9.46
N GLY A 112 3.82 9.57 -9.68
CA GLY A 112 5.12 8.90 -9.59
C GLY A 112 5.35 7.82 -10.66
N ASN A 113 4.42 7.69 -11.62
CA ASN A 113 4.46 6.74 -12.72
C ASN A 113 4.39 7.48 -14.06
N THR A 114 3.19 7.80 -14.56
CA THR A 114 3.02 8.50 -15.85
C THR A 114 3.12 10.02 -15.73
N VAL A 115 2.84 10.57 -14.55
CA VAL A 115 3.04 11.98 -14.22
C VAL A 115 3.91 12.10 -12.97
N ASP A 116 4.47 13.29 -12.71
CA ASP A 116 5.26 13.57 -11.52
C ASP A 116 4.46 13.34 -10.24
N GLY A 117 5.14 12.79 -9.24
CA GLY A 117 4.54 12.27 -8.02
C GLY A 117 4.46 13.28 -6.87
N THR A 118 4.22 12.73 -5.68
CA THR A 118 3.95 13.48 -4.44
C THR A 118 5.19 13.76 -3.59
N GLN A 119 6.35 13.23 -3.95
CA GLN A 119 7.60 13.51 -3.25
C GLN A 119 8.24 14.82 -3.78
N ALA A 120 7.44 15.88 -3.75
CA ALA A 120 7.79 17.25 -4.16
C ALA A 120 6.93 18.27 -3.38
N GLU A 121 7.32 19.53 -3.40
CA GLU A 121 6.55 20.61 -2.74
C GLU A 121 5.15 20.81 -3.35
N TYR A 122 4.98 20.49 -4.65
CA TYR A 122 3.69 20.55 -5.36
C TYR A 122 3.55 19.34 -6.29
N THR A 123 2.31 18.89 -6.46
CA THR A 123 1.97 17.86 -7.45
C THR A 123 0.71 18.24 -8.23
N ARG A 124 0.60 17.73 -9.46
CA ARG A 124 -0.60 17.82 -10.28
C ARG A 124 -1.37 16.52 -10.21
N VAL A 125 -2.59 16.58 -9.70
CA VAL A 125 -3.52 15.46 -9.62
C VAL A 125 -4.49 15.55 -10.79
N ARG A 126 -4.60 14.47 -11.57
CA ARG A 126 -5.60 14.34 -12.65
C ARG A 126 -6.93 13.92 -12.06
N HIS A 127 -8.03 14.39 -12.64
CA HIS A 127 -9.39 14.09 -12.17
C HIS A 127 -9.57 14.41 -10.66
N ALA A 128 -9.25 15.64 -10.27
CA ALA A 128 -9.21 16.07 -8.88
C ALA A 128 -10.59 16.15 -8.20
N ASP A 129 -11.68 15.90 -8.92
CA ASP A 129 -13.06 15.97 -8.40
C ASP A 129 -13.49 14.67 -7.69
N ASP A 130 -12.58 13.72 -7.45
CA ASP A 130 -12.83 12.46 -6.76
C ASP A 130 -12.71 12.60 -5.23
N GLU A 131 -13.71 12.13 -4.48
CA GLU A 131 -13.69 12.13 -3.01
C GLU A 131 -12.81 11.02 -2.50
N ASP A 132 -11.73 11.32 -1.77
CA ASP A 132 -11.10 10.46 -0.72
C ASP A 132 -9.61 10.76 -0.51
N ALA A 133 -9.30 10.60 0.62
CA ALA A 133 -8.72 11.25 1.63
C ALA A 133 -7.80 10.72 2.66
N LEU A 134 -7.03 10.76 3.41
CA LEU A 134 -6.04 10.60 4.49
C LEU A 134 -4.83 9.70 4.17
N VAL A 135 -3.58 10.19 4.34
CA VAL A 135 -2.33 9.60 3.85
C VAL A 135 -2.19 8.07 4.09
N MET A 136 -2.62 7.55 5.24
CA MET A 136 -2.64 6.09 5.46
C MET A 136 -3.76 5.40 4.68
N ALA A 137 -4.82 6.14 4.36
CA ALA A 137 -5.94 5.67 3.57
C ALA A 137 -5.74 5.85 2.05
N SER A 138 -4.65 6.50 1.62
CA SER A 138 -4.37 6.71 0.21
C SER A 138 -3.86 5.45 -0.50
N CYS A 139 -3.15 4.57 0.19
CA CYS A 139 -2.56 3.36 -0.39
C CYS A 139 -2.65 2.13 0.52
N MET A 140 -2.01 2.16 1.69
CA MET A 140 -1.80 0.94 2.49
C MET A 140 -3.08 0.30 3.00
N LEU A 141 -3.94 1.09 3.68
CA LEU A 141 -5.17 0.56 4.26
C LEU A 141 -6.13 0.05 3.18
N PRO A 142 -6.38 0.79 2.08
CA PRO A 142 -7.17 0.27 0.98
C PRO A 142 -6.55 -0.98 0.33
N THR A 143 -5.23 -1.03 0.19
CA THR A 143 -4.54 -2.22 -0.37
C THR A 143 -4.78 -3.44 0.52
N GLY A 144 -4.57 -3.34 1.83
CA GLY A 144 -4.85 -4.43 2.77
C GLY A 144 -6.31 -4.87 2.74
N MET A 145 -7.23 -3.91 2.69
CA MET A 145 -8.68 -4.16 2.65
C MET A 145 -9.11 -4.76 1.32
N GLU A 146 -8.85 -4.08 0.20
CA GLU A 146 -9.38 -4.45 -1.11
C GLU A 146 -8.70 -5.68 -1.70
N CYS A 147 -7.35 -5.66 -1.70
CA CYS A 147 -6.57 -6.71 -2.33
C CYS A 147 -6.37 -7.92 -1.43
N GLY A 148 -6.30 -7.72 -0.11
CA GLY A 148 -6.14 -8.81 0.86
C GLY A 148 -7.47 -9.37 1.32
N VAL A 149 -8.23 -8.56 2.06
CA VAL A 149 -9.42 -9.03 2.79
C VAL A 149 -10.59 -9.33 1.87
N LEU A 150 -10.98 -8.38 1.00
CA LEU A 150 -12.13 -8.56 0.11
C LEU A 150 -11.83 -9.57 -0.99
N SER A 151 -10.67 -9.46 -1.67
CA SER A 151 -10.27 -10.42 -2.70
C SER A 151 -9.98 -11.80 -2.11
N GLY A 152 -9.47 -11.86 -0.86
CA GLY A 152 -9.28 -13.08 -0.09
C GLY A 152 -10.57 -13.70 0.44
N ARG A 153 -11.72 -13.04 0.26
CA ARG A 153 -13.03 -13.50 0.72
C ARG A 153 -13.08 -13.74 2.23
N VAL A 154 -12.39 -12.91 3.02
CA VAL A 154 -12.44 -12.98 4.48
C VAL A 154 -13.87 -12.76 4.96
N ARG A 155 -14.36 -13.65 5.84
CA ARG A 155 -15.73 -13.64 6.35
C ARG A 155 -15.77 -14.10 7.81
N PRO A 156 -16.86 -13.87 8.53
CA PRO A 156 -16.99 -14.33 9.91
C PRO A 156 -16.68 -15.83 10.08
N GLY A 157 -15.88 -16.13 11.08
CA GLY A 157 -15.49 -17.50 11.43
C GLY A 157 -14.41 -18.15 10.57
N CYS A 158 -13.90 -17.49 9.52
CA CYS A 158 -12.81 -18.06 8.71
C CYS A 158 -11.47 -18.01 9.44
N ARG A 159 -10.52 -18.84 8.99
CA ARG A 159 -9.11 -18.86 9.42
C ARG A 159 -8.29 -18.12 8.39
N VAL A 160 -7.52 -17.15 8.80
CA VAL A 160 -6.72 -16.29 7.93
C VAL A 160 -5.25 -16.42 8.27
N ALA A 161 -4.41 -16.68 7.28
CA ALA A 161 -2.95 -16.49 7.36
C ALA A 161 -2.54 -15.26 6.54
N ILE A 162 -1.67 -14.43 7.10
CA ILE A 162 -1.09 -13.27 6.43
C ILE A 162 0.42 -13.46 6.42
N VAL A 163 0.98 -13.65 5.24
CA VAL A 163 2.41 -13.87 5.02
C VAL A 163 3.07 -12.53 4.68
N GLY A 164 3.87 -12.03 5.61
CA GLY A 164 4.49 -10.71 5.59
C GLY A 164 3.84 -9.76 6.59
N ALA A 165 4.58 -9.38 7.65
CA ALA A 165 4.18 -8.41 8.67
C ALA A 165 4.75 -6.99 8.38
N GLY A 166 4.92 -6.66 7.11
CA GLY A 166 5.20 -5.29 6.66
C GLY A 166 3.93 -4.42 6.70
N PRO A 167 4.03 -3.14 6.31
CA PRO A 167 2.91 -2.18 6.37
C PRO A 167 1.62 -2.69 5.69
N ILE A 168 1.75 -3.36 4.56
CA ILE A 168 0.61 -3.92 3.81
C ILE A 168 -0.01 -5.11 4.55
N GLY A 169 0.80 -6.05 5.04
CA GLY A 169 0.30 -7.19 5.81
C GLY A 169 -0.36 -6.76 7.13
N LEU A 170 0.20 -5.77 7.82
CA LEU A 170 -0.41 -5.18 9.02
C LEU A 170 -1.71 -4.43 8.70
N SER A 171 -1.80 -3.78 7.53
CA SER A 171 -3.04 -3.18 7.05
C SER A 171 -4.11 -4.23 6.73
N ALA A 172 -3.70 -5.37 6.14
CA ALA A 172 -4.59 -6.51 5.92
C ALA A 172 -5.06 -7.12 7.26
N LEU A 173 -4.17 -7.24 8.25
CA LEU A 173 -4.50 -7.69 9.61
C LEU A 173 -5.60 -6.82 10.25
N MET A 174 -5.39 -5.50 10.29
CA MET A 174 -6.37 -4.57 10.88
C MET A 174 -7.71 -4.60 10.12
N SER A 175 -7.66 -4.73 8.81
CA SER A 175 -8.86 -4.84 7.97
C SER A 175 -9.58 -6.17 8.16
N ALA A 176 -8.86 -7.28 8.30
CA ALA A 176 -9.43 -8.61 8.49
C ALA A 176 -10.23 -8.72 9.80
N GLN A 177 -9.78 -8.06 10.87
CA GLN A 177 -10.46 -8.05 12.16
C GLN A 177 -11.90 -7.50 12.07
N LEU A 178 -12.16 -6.58 11.13
CA LEU A 178 -13.51 -6.05 10.90
C LEU A 178 -14.52 -7.11 10.43
N TYR A 179 -14.03 -8.26 9.95
CA TYR A 179 -14.83 -9.38 9.44
C TYR A 179 -14.94 -10.54 10.44
N SER A 180 -14.44 -10.37 11.67
CA SER A 180 -14.57 -11.37 12.74
C SER A 180 -14.12 -12.79 12.35
N PRO A 181 -12.90 -12.98 11.80
CA PRO A 181 -12.37 -14.32 11.56
C PRO A 181 -12.19 -15.07 12.89
N SER A 182 -12.26 -16.41 12.87
CA SER A 182 -12.04 -17.23 14.07
C SER A 182 -10.56 -17.30 14.46
N VAL A 183 -9.66 -17.20 13.47
CA VAL A 183 -8.21 -17.23 13.66
C VAL A 183 -7.56 -16.26 12.68
N ILE A 184 -6.59 -15.47 13.17
CA ILE A 184 -5.66 -14.69 12.34
C ILE A 184 -4.24 -15.06 12.74
N ILE A 185 -3.49 -15.57 11.77
CA ILE A 185 -2.09 -15.99 11.92
C ILE A 185 -1.24 -15.02 11.08
N MET A 186 -0.30 -14.33 11.73
CA MET A 186 0.69 -13.50 11.05
C MET A 186 1.99 -14.25 10.91
N LEU A 187 2.59 -14.26 9.71
CA LEU A 187 3.89 -14.89 9.46
C LEU A 187 4.89 -13.85 8.93
N ASP A 188 6.10 -13.86 9.46
CA ASP A 188 7.23 -13.04 8.97
C ASP A 188 8.57 -13.67 9.38
N LEU A 189 9.66 -13.25 8.74
CA LEU A 189 11.03 -13.62 9.11
C LEU A 189 11.56 -12.77 10.29
N ASP A 190 10.97 -11.61 10.55
CA ASP A 190 11.42 -10.65 11.55
C ASP A 190 10.55 -10.73 12.83
N PRO A 191 11.13 -11.17 13.96
CA PRO A 191 10.42 -11.23 15.25
C PRO A 191 9.85 -9.88 15.71
N ALA A 192 10.52 -8.76 15.39
CA ALA A 192 10.05 -7.43 15.78
C ALA A 192 8.77 -7.04 15.01
N ARG A 193 8.68 -7.41 13.73
CA ARG A 193 7.47 -7.25 12.94
C ARG A 193 6.33 -8.14 13.41
N LEU A 194 6.64 -9.38 13.80
CA LEU A 194 5.66 -10.28 14.41
C LEU A 194 5.11 -9.70 15.71
N GLU A 195 5.95 -9.07 16.52
CA GLU A 195 5.52 -8.40 17.74
C GLU A 195 4.62 -7.18 17.43
N ALA A 196 4.91 -6.43 16.39
CA ALA A 196 3.99 -5.40 15.89
C ALA A 196 2.64 -6.00 15.46
N GLY A 197 2.65 -7.15 14.80
CA GLY A 197 1.45 -7.90 14.45
C GLY A 197 0.62 -8.31 15.68
N ARG A 198 1.26 -8.81 16.74
CA ARG A 198 0.57 -9.13 18.01
C ARG A 198 -0.09 -7.91 18.63
N ARG A 199 0.63 -6.80 18.71
CA ARG A 199 0.09 -5.53 19.24
C ARG A 199 -1.09 -5.00 18.42
N LEU A 200 -1.14 -5.31 17.14
CA LEU A 200 -2.22 -4.92 16.23
C LEU A 200 -3.34 -5.98 16.14
N GLY A 201 -3.27 -7.06 16.94
CA GLY A 201 -4.36 -8.02 17.12
C GLY A 201 -4.22 -9.33 16.33
N ALA A 202 -3.02 -9.71 15.87
CA ALA A 202 -2.77 -11.07 15.39
C ALA A 202 -2.94 -12.05 16.57
N MET A 203 -3.80 -13.05 16.39
CA MET A 203 -4.05 -14.08 17.42
C MET A 203 -2.84 -15.01 17.57
N HIS A 204 -2.18 -15.29 16.46
CA HIS A 204 -0.94 -16.06 16.41
C HIS A 204 0.10 -15.33 15.55
N ALA A 205 1.35 -15.43 15.97
CA ALA A 205 2.49 -14.89 15.23
C ALA A 205 3.54 -15.98 15.09
N VAL A 206 3.74 -16.44 13.88
CA VAL A 206 4.58 -17.58 13.54
C VAL A 206 5.82 -17.09 12.79
N LEU A 207 7.01 -17.48 13.27
CA LEU A 207 8.25 -17.18 12.58
C LEU A 207 8.32 -18.02 11.28
N SER A 208 8.44 -17.35 10.15
CA SER A 208 8.60 -18.03 8.86
C SER A 208 9.90 -18.82 8.83
N GLY A 209 9.83 -20.10 8.50
CA GLY A 209 10.96 -21.03 8.48
C GLY A 209 10.49 -22.47 8.32
N PRO A 210 11.37 -23.45 8.50
CA PRO A 210 11.09 -24.86 8.20
C PRO A 210 9.88 -25.45 8.95
N HIS A 211 9.52 -24.90 10.11
CA HIS A 211 8.40 -25.37 10.95
C HIS A 211 7.14 -24.51 10.82
N ALA A 212 7.13 -23.49 9.97
CA ALA A 212 6.01 -22.56 9.86
C ALA A 212 4.71 -23.25 9.41
N VAL A 213 4.80 -24.16 8.44
CA VAL A 213 3.65 -24.94 7.94
C VAL A 213 3.11 -25.86 9.04
N GLU A 214 3.98 -26.58 9.72
CA GLU A 214 3.60 -27.49 10.81
C GLU A 214 2.86 -26.73 11.94
N GLU A 215 3.37 -25.57 12.32
CA GLU A 215 2.76 -24.74 13.37
C GLU A 215 1.38 -24.20 12.93
N VAL A 216 1.24 -23.75 11.68
CA VAL A 216 -0.07 -23.30 11.15
C VAL A 216 -1.04 -24.47 11.07
N MET A 217 -0.61 -25.66 10.65
CA MET A 217 -1.46 -26.85 10.65
C MET A 217 -1.87 -27.24 12.06
N ARG A 218 -0.99 -27.14 13.05
CA ARG A 218 -1.33 -27.36 14.46
C ARG A 218 -2.41 -26.38 14.96
N ILE A 219 -2.27 -25.09 14.63
CA ILE A 219 -3.24 -24.04 15.01
C ILE A 219 -4.61 -24.28 14.35
N THR A 220 -4.63 -24.85 13.15
CA THR A 220 -5.83 -25.05 12.34
C THR A 220 -6.37 -26.49 12.37
N ASP A 221 -5.94 -27.32 13.32
CA ASP A 221 -6.33 -28.73 13.45
C ASP A 221 -6.12 -29.54 12.13
N GLY A 222 -5.04 -29.30 11.43
CA GLY A 222 -4.67 -29.93 10.17
C GLY A 222 -5.49 -29.48 8.95
N LYS A 223 -6.39 -28.52 9.08
CA LYS A 223 -7.31 -28.09 8.00
C LYS A 223 -6.70 -27.03 7.09
N GLY A 224 -5.63 -26.37 7.52
CA GLY A 224 -5.10 -25.18 6.84
C GLY A 224 -6.02 -23.97 6.99
N VAL A 225 -5.75 -22.91 6.24
CA VAL A 225 -6.50 -21.65 6.34
C VAL A 225 -7.51 -21.49 5.20
N ASP A 226 -8.60 -20.77 5.47
CA ASP A 226 -9.62 -20.45 4.46
C ASP A 226 -9.16 -19.30 3.54
N THR A 227 -8.28 -18.43 4.07
CA THR A 227 -7.67 -17.35 3.30
C THR A 227 -6.18 -17.26 3.63
N ALA A 228 -5.32 -17.29 2.61
CA ALA A 228 -3.90 -16.99 2.69
C ALA A 228 -3.62 -15.67 1.93
N ILE A 229 -3.15 -14.64 2.65
CA ILE A 229 -2.82 -13.33 2.09
C ILE A 229 -1.30 -13.25 1.92
N GLU A 230 -0.84 -13.18 0.67
CA GLU A 230 0.57 -12.97 0.33
C GLU A 230 0.85 -11.46 0.25
N ALA A 231 1.67 -10.92 1.16
CA ALA A 231 1.92 -9.49 1.31
C ALA A 231 3.40 -9.09 1.22
N VAL A 232 4.22 -9.90 0.55
CA VAL A 232 5.68 -9.68 0.37
C VAL A 232 6.06 -9.53 -1.10
N GLY A 233 5.59 -10.42 -1.97
CA GLY A 233 5.91 -10.45 -3.40
C GLY A 233 7.18 -11.24 -3.71
N SER A 234 7.36 -12.40 -3.09
CA SER A 234 8.51 -13.27 -3.36
C SER A 234 8.09 -14.72 -3.62
N PRO A 235 8.88 -15.49 -4.41
CA PRO A 235 8.56 -16.90 -4.65
C PRO A 235 8.37 -17.71 -3.37
N PRO A 236 9.26 -17.65 -2.34
CA PRO A 236 9.08 -18.43 -1.11
C PRO A 236 7.79 -18.11 -0.34
N THR A 237 7.34 -16.85 -0.35
CA THR A 237 6.11 -16.46 0.37
C THR A 237 4.85 -16.88 -0.38
N PHE A 238 4.89 -16.88 -1.71
CA PHE A 238 3.78 -17.42 -2.51
C PHE A 238 3.71 -18.95 -2.39
N GLU A 239 4.85 -19.64 -2.36
CA GLU A 239 4.92 -21.09 -2.09
C GLU A 239 4.36 -21.42 -0.71
N LEU A 240 4.76 -20.68 0.33
CA LEU A 240 4.22 -20.84 1.67
C LEU A 240 2.69 -20.70 1.70
N CYS A 241 2.13 -19.72 1.00
CA CYS A 241 0.67 -19.57 0.89
C CYS A 241 -0.01 -20.80 0.28
N GLN A 242 0.62 -21.47 -0.72
CA GLN A 242 0.11 -22.69 -1.33
C GLN A 242 0.13 -23.89 -0.36
N GLU A 243 1.10 -23.94 0.55
CA GLU A 243 1.20 -24.99 1.56
C GLU A 243 0.20 -24.77 2.71
N LEU A 244 -0.10 -23.51 3.06
CA LEU A 244 -0.99 -23.15 4.15
C LEU A 244 -2.47 -23.24 3.80
N ILE A 245 -2.82 -23.11 2.50
CA ILE A 245 -4.23 -23.00 2.09
C ILE A 245 -5.00 -24.31 2.29
N GLY A 246 -6.18 -24.22 2.91
CA GLY A 246 -7.12 -25.32 3.08
C GLY A 246 -7.94 -25.60 1.81
N VAL A 247 -8.70 -26.70 1.81
CA VAL A 247 -9.63 -27.05 0.72
C VAL A 247 -10.71 -25.97 0.61
N GLY A 248 -10.98 -25.51 -0.62
CA GLY A 248 -11.95 -24.43 -0.91
C GLY A 248 -11.47 -23.03 -0.56
N GLY A 249 -10.21 -22.89 -0.13
CA GLY A 249 -9.65 -21.62 0.31
C GLY A 249 -9.25 -20.67 -0.83
N THR A 250 -8.91 -19.44 -0.47
CA THR A 250 -8.49 -18.38 -1.40
C THR A 250 -7.09 -17.87 -1.05
N ILE A 251 -6.19 -17.88 -2.02
CA ILE A 251 -4.91 -17.18 -1.95
C ILE A 251 -5.10 -15.79 -2.55
N ALA A 252 -4.92 -14.75 -1.74
CA ALA A 252 -4.97 -13.36 -2.18
C ALA A 252 -3.55 -12.80 -2.27
N ASN A 253 -3.05 -12.64 -3.50
CA ASN A 253 -1.72 -12.11 -3.74
C ASN A 253 -1.77 -10.59 -3.83
N ILE A 254 -1.12 -9.90 -2.88
CA ILE A 254 -0.98 -8.45 -2.85
C ILE A 254 0.45 -8.03 -3.21
N GLY A 255 1.42 -8.87 -2.86
CA GLY A 255 2.84 -8.57 -3.06
C GLY A 255 3.20 -8.33 -4.52
N ILE A 256 4.13 -7.41 -4.77
CA ILE A 256 4.65 -7.11 -6.11
C ILE A 256 5.81 -8.06 -6.39
N HIS A 257 5.60 -9.02 -7.28
CA HIS A 257 6.63 -9.98 -7.66
C HIS A 257 7.58 -9.41 -8.71
N GLY A 258 8.88 -9.43 -8.42
CA GLY A 258 9.94 -9.04 -9.36
C GLY A 258 10.39 -10.17 -10.29
N GLY A 259 9.86 -11.37 -10.14
CA GLY A 259 10.23 -12.57 -10.91
C GLY A 259 9.09 -13.59 -10.99
N LYS A 260 9.36 -14.70 -11.65
CA LYS A 260 8.41 -15.82 -11.79
C LYS A 260 8.19 -16.52 -10.46
N VAL A 261 6.98 -17.02 -10.26
CA VAL A 261 6.60 -17.90 -9.14
C VAL A 261 6.07 -19.21 -9.69
N ASP A 262 6.30 -20.31 -8.97
CA ASP A 262 5.78 -21.61 -9.34
C ASP A 262 4.39 -21.84 -8.74
N LEU A 263 3.52 -22.44 -9.52
CA LEU A 263 2.21 -22.89 -9.09
C LEU A 263 2.20 -24.41 -9.07
N HIS A 264 2.11 -24.99 -7.86
CA HIS A 264 2.15 -26.44 -7.64
C HIS A 264 0.79 -27.09 -7.93
N MET A 265 0.42 -27.13 -9.20
CA MET A 265 -0.85 -27.76 -9.63
C MET A 265 -0.94 -29.25 -9.29
N ASP A 266 0.19 -29.94 -9.22
CA ASP A 266 0.30 -31.34 -8.74
C ASP A 266 -0.26 -31.54 -7.32
N LYS A 267 -0.23 -30.50 -6.48
CA LYS A 267 -0.73 -30.50 -5.09
C LYS A 267 -2.09 -29.82 -4.90
N LEU A 268 -2.52 -29.02 -5.88
CA LEU A 268 -3.66 -28.10 -5.72
C LEU A 268 -4.87 -28.42 -6.60
N TRP A 269 -4.71 -29.25 -7.62
CA TRP A 269 -5.72 -29.49 -8.68
C TRP A 269 -7.07 -30.01 -8.15
N ASP A 270 -7.10 -30.71 -7.03
CA ASP A 270 -8.29 -31.32 -6.42
C ASP A 270 -8.80 -30.57 -5.17
N ARG A 271 -8.18 -29.42 -4.83
CA ARG A 271 -8.45 -28.69 -3.58
C ARG A 271 -9.45 -27.54 -3.71
N ASN A 272 -10.03 -27.33 -4.89
CA ASN A 272 -11.03 -26.29 -5.18
C ASN A 272 -10.59 -24.87 -4.73
N ILE A 273 -9.29 -24.55 -4.81
CA ILE A 273 -8.77 -23.25 -4.40
C ILE A 273 -9.07 -22.14 -5.41
N THR A 274 -9.08 -20.92 -4.93
CA THR A 274 -9.08 -19.69 -5.74
C THR A 274 -7.76 -18.97 -5.55
N ILE A 275 -7.16 -18.47 -6.63
CA ILE A 275 -6.02 -17.53 -6.55
C ILE A 275 -6.48 -16.21 -7.14
N THR A 276 -6.30 -15.13 -6.38
CA THR A 276 -6.66 -13.78 -6.83
C THR A 276 -5.42 -12.90 -6.88
N THR A 277 -5.35 -12.08 -7.91
CA THR A 277 -4.42 -10.95 -7.99
C THR A 277 -5.26 -9.69 -8.18
N ARG A 278 -4.93 -8.64 -7.46
CA ARG A 278 -5.65 -7.37 -7.60
C ARG A 278 -4.70 -6.21 -7.40
N MET A 279 -4.81 -5.22 -8.27
CA MET A 279 -4.25 -3.89 -8.00
C MET A 279 -5.28 -3.07 -7.22
N LEU A 280 -4.80 -2.22 -6.32
CA LEU A 280 -5.61 -1.30 -5.54
C LEU A 280 -6.49 -0.42 -6.45
N ASP A 281 -7.77 -0.25 -6.10
CA ASP A 281 -8.73 0.62 -6.81
C ASP A 281 -9.19 1.83 -5.99
N THR A 282 -8.90 1.86 -4.69
CA THR A 282 -9.24 2.91 -3.71
C THR A 282 -10.74 3.13 -3.44
N PHE A 283 -11.61 2.19 -3.85
CA PHE A 283 -13.04 2.30 -3.59
C PHE A 283 -13.42 2.15 -2.10
N ALA A 284 -12.57 1.52 -1.30
CA ALA A 284 -12.79 1.35 0.14
C ALA A 284 -12.35 2.57 0.97
N THR A 285 -11.67 3.56 0.37
CA THR A 285 -11.04 4.66 1.09
C THR A 285 -12.04 5.47 1.94
N GLY A 286 -13.21 5.83 1.41
CA GLY A 286 -14.21 6.57 2.18
C GLY A 286 -14.67 5.82 3.44
N LYS A 287 -14.95 4.51 3.33
CA LYS A 287 -15.31 3.66 4.48
C LYS A 287 -14.16 3.54 5.49
N LEU A 288 -12.93 3.42 5.01
CA LEU A 288 -11.75 3.36 5.87
C LEU A 288 -11.55 4.65 6.66
N LEU A 289 -11.89 5.80 6.08
CA LEU A 289 -11.88 7.08 6.79
C LEU A 289 -12.88 7.12 7.94
N GLU A 290 -14.11 6.66 7.70
CA GLU A 290 -15.11 6.56 8.76
C GLU A 290 -14.65 5.60 9.88
N LEU A 291 -14.02 4.48 9.53
CA LEU A 291 -13.47 3.52 10.49
C LEU A 291 -12.28 4.09 11.29
N LEU A 292 -11.43 4.90 10.65
CA LEU A 292 -10.34 5.63 11.32
C LEU A 292 -10.91 6.67 12.29
N LYS A 293 -11.89 7.48 11.87
CA LYS A 293 -12.57 8.47 12.72
C LYS A 293 -13.27 7.80 13.91
N ALA A 294 -13.90 6.66 13.70
CA ALA A 294 -14.56 5.88 14.74
C ALA A 294 -13.60 5.10 15.66
N GLY A 295 -12.28 5.19 15.45
CA GLY A 295 -11.29 4.47 16.23
C GLY A 295 -11.30 2.94 16.04
N LYS A 296 -11.94 2.44 14.98
CA LYS A 296 -12.01 1.01 14.67
C LYS A 296 -10.74 0.48 14.00
N ILE A 297 -9.97 1.36 13.39
CA ILE A 297 -8.65 1.08 12.80
C ILE A 297 -7.65 2.08 13.38
N ASN A 298 -6.54 1.58 13.90
CA ASN A 298 -5.44 2.42 14.39
C ASN A 298 -4.37 2.63 13.30
N GLY A 299 -4.66 3.47 12.31
CA GLY A 299 -3.72 3.75 11.22
C GLY A 299 -2.41 4.42 11.69
N LYS A 300 -2.44 5.15 12.83
CA LYS A 300 -1.24 5.82 13.38
C LYS A 300 -0.17 4.81 13.83
N ALA A 301 -0.57 3.63 14.25
CA ALA A 301 0.37 2.60 14.69
C ALA A 301 1.30 2.06 13.59
N LEU A 302 1.00 2.36 12.32
CA LEU A 302 1.85 2.01 11.18
C LEU A 302 2.94 3.06 10.91
N ALA A 303 2.74 4.32 11.33
CA ALA A 303 3.73 5.39 11.16
C ALA A 303 4.80 5.26 12.24
N THR A 304 6.01 4.88 11.85
CA THR A 304 7.11 4.63 12.80
C THR A 304 8.23 5.66 12.73
N HIS A 305 8.37 6.35 11.61
CA HIS A 305 9.43 7.33 11.38
C HIS A 305 8.88 8.56 10.66
N SER A 306 9.46 9.71 10.99
CA SER A 306 9.17 10.98 10.31
C SER A 306 10.47 11.70 10.00
N PHE A 307 10.60 12.20 8.76
CA PHE A 307 11.75 12.97 8.28
C PHE A 307 11.27 14.26 7.65
N HIS A 308 12.08 15.30 7.68
CA HIS A 308 11.87 16.46 6.82
C HIS A 308 12.22 16.14 5.37
N PHE A 309 11.57 16.78 4.39
CA PHE A 309 11.81 16.52 2.96
C PHE A 309 13.28 16.67 2.55
N ASN A 310 14.04 17.58 3.15
CA ASN A 310 15.45 17.73 2.84
C ASN A 310 16.28 16.47 3.20
N ASP A 311 15.79 15.63 4.11
CA ASP A 311 16.42 14.39 4.57
C ASP A 311 15.81 13.14 3.91
N ILE A 312 15.05 13.31 2.81
CA ILE A 312 14.31 12.22 2.17
C ILE A 312 15.23 11.08 1.70
N ILE A 313 16.48 11.35 1.35
CA ILE A 313 17.45 10.30 0.99
C ILE A 313 17.70 9.40 2.20
N THR A 314 17.97 9.97 3.37
CA THR A 314 18.11 9.22 4.64
C THR A 314 16.84 8.47 5.00
N ALA A 315 15.66 9.05 4.71
CA ALA A 315 14.38 8.38 4.90
C ALA A 315 14.25 7.12 4.01
N TYR A 316 14.72 7.19 2.77
CA TYR A 316 14.80 6.02 1.87
C TYR A 316 15.77 4.96 2.37
N ASP A 317 16.97 5.34 2.83
CA ASP A 317 17.94 4.39 3.41
C ASP A 317 17.34 3.70 4.66
N THR A 318 16.66 4.46 5.52
CA THR A 318 15.97 3.94 6.70
C THR A 318 14.88 2.94 6.30
N PHE A 319 14.08 3.26 5.29
CA PHE A 319 13.01 2.39 4.81
C PHE A 319 13.54 1.17 4.05
N ALA A 320 14.62 1.30 3.27
CA ALA A 320 15.26 0.18 2.58
C ALA A 320 15.85 -0.84 3.56
N ALA A 321 16.38 -0.37 4.70
CA ALA A 321 16.86 -1.21 5.81
C ALA A 321 15.80 -1.39 6.91
N ALA A 322 14.54 -1.55 6.52
CA ALA A 322 13.38 -1.50 7.42
C ALA A 322 13.44 -2.48 8.59
N ALA A 323 13.98 -3.70 8.38
CA ALA A 323 14.15 -4.69 9.45
C ALA A 323 15.13 -4.20 10.53
N ALA A 324 16.31 -3.70 10.12
CA ALA A 324 17.33 -3.19 11.04
C ALA A 324 16.85 -1.93 11.79
N ASN A 325 16.08 -1.08 11.12
CA ASN A 325 15.58 0.18 11.68
C ASN A 325 14.20 0.07 12.35
N HIS A 326 13.60 -1.12 12.33
CA HIS A 326 12.22 -1.34 12.80
C HIS A 326 11.22 -0.38 12.12
N ALA A 327 11.45 -0.06 10.84
CA ALA A 327 10.61 0.85 10.09
C ALA A 327 9.42 0.10 9.48
N LEU A 328 8.20 0.65 9.69
CA LEU A 328 6.99 0.22 9.00
C LEU A 328 6.62 1.24 7.93
N LYS A 329 6.15 2.42 8.32
CA LYS A 329 5.85 3.52 7.40
C LYS A 329 6.68 4.73 7.77
N VAL A 330 7.30 5.32 6.75
CA VAL A 330 8.10 6.54 6.85
C VAL A 330 7.31 7.71 6.28
N ILE A 331 7.06 8.70 7.12
CA ILE A 331 6.44 9.97 6.75
C ILE A 331 7.52 10.96 6.36
N VAL A 332 7.28 11.73 5.32
CA VAL A 332 8.12 12.87 4.91
C VAL A 332 7.29 14.15 5.03
N ASP A 333 7.75 15.08 5.84
CA ASP A 333 7.07 16.33 6.19
C ASP A 333 7.71 17.53 5.47
N PHE A 334 6.89 18.40 4.89
CA PHE A 334 7.36 19.60 4.20
C PHE A 334 7.24 20.87 5.08
N GLU A 335 6.47 20.83 6.17
CA GLU A 335 6.07 22.03 6.93
C GLU A 335 6.90 22.26 8.20
N ASN A 336 7.58 21.25 8.76
CA ASN A 336 8.26 21.31 10.05
C ASN A 336 9.76 20.99 9.94
N PRO A 337 10.61 21.96 9.54
CA PRO A 337 12.04 21.75 9.41
C PRO A 337 12.77 21.52 10.75
N GLY A 338 12.10 21.66 11.90
CA GLY A 338 12.68 21.48 13.24
C GLY A 338 12.22 20.22 14.00
N ARG A 339 11.42 19.34 13.40
CA ARG A 339 11.26 17.99 13.95
C ARG A 339 12.48 17.17 13.59
N GLU A 340 13.35 16.95 14.58
CA GLU A 340 14.41 15.94 14.48
C GLU A 340 13.84 14.63 13.96
N ASN A 341 14.63 13.92 13.13
CA ASN A 341 14.33 12.58 12.62
C ASN A 341 13.88 11.70 13.80
N ALA A 342 12.60 11.65 14.03
CA ALA A 342 12.03 11.06 15.22
C ALA A 342 11.43 9.69 14.88
N ARG A 343 11.74 8.72 15.73
CA ARG A 343 10.91 7.52 15.86
C ARG A 343 9.61 7.96 16.55
N LEU A 344 8.46 7.73 15.88
CA LEU A 344 7.11 8.10 16.35
C LEU A 344 6.58 7.08 17.35
#